data_85b8dd8b73956f363a6c9960776d10b5
#
_entry.id   85b8dd8b73956f363a6c9960776d10b5
#
_cell.length_a   1.000
_cell.length_b   1.000
_cell.length_c   1.000
_cell.angle_alpha   90.00
_cell.angle_beta   90.00
_cell.angle_gamma   90.00
#
_symmetry.space_group_name_H-M   'P 1'
#
loop_
_entity.id
_entity.type
_entity.pdbx_description
1 polymer ?
#
loop_
_entity_poly.entity_id
_entity_poly.type
_entity_poly.pdbx_seq_one_letter_code
_entity_poly.pdbx_strand_id
1 'polypeptide(L)'
;MYRNKLTIPETEWFFKAILSLKTEEDCARFFEDVATIGEVQAMAQRLHVAKLLNDGCKYSDVAEATGASTATISRVSRCLTYGADGYKLVLGRLEK
;
A
#
# COMPACT_ATOMS: atom_id res chain seq x y z
N MET A 1 -6.37 18.11 11.12
CA MET A 1 -4.94 17.92 10.83
C MET A 1 -4.54 16.44 11.02
N TYR A 2 -3.82 15.91 10.06
CA TYR A 2 -3.35 14.52 10.14
C TYR A 2 -2.35 14.34 11.28
N ARG A 3 -2.53 13.29 12.08
CA ARG A 3 -1.57 12.90 13.11
C ARG A 3 -0.95 11.58 12.74
N ASN A 4 0.35 11.58 12.56
CA ASN A 4 1.12 10.38 12.24
C ASN A 4 1.20 9.46 13.47
N LYS A 5 0.61 8.26 13.36
CA LYS A 5 0.65 7.25 14.42
C LYS A 5 1.97 6.50 14.47
N LEU A 6 2.84 6.76 13.49
CA LEU A 6 4.13 6.08 13.35
C LEU A 6 5.29 6.95 13.82
N THR A 7 5.02 7.97 14.66
CA THR A 7 6.01 8.95 15.08
C THR A 7 6.98 8.39 16.11
N ILE A 8 8.00 7.69 15.63
CA ILE A 8 9.17 7.29 16.41
C ILE A 8 10.40 7.57 15.53
N PRO A 9 11.56 7.86 16.13
CA PRO A 9 12.75 8.25 15.35
C PRO A 9 13.14 7.24 14.28
N GLU A 10 13.05 5.95 14.56
CA GLU A 10 13.38 4.90 13.60
C GLU A 10 12.47 4.93 12.37
N THR A 11 11.18 5.17 12.59
CA THR A 11 10.21 5.23 11.50
C THR A 11 10.42 6.48 10.64
N GLU A 12 10.74 7.60 11.27
CA GLU A 12 11.03 8.83 10.54
C GLU A 12 12.26 8.64 9.65
N TRP A 13 13.29 8.00 10.16
CA TRP A 13 14.49 7.71 9.40
C TRP A 13 14.20 6.74 8.24
N PHE A 14 13.36 5.73 8.50
CA PHE A 14 12.93 4.78 7.48
C PHE A 14 12.20 5.49 6.34
N PHE A 15 11.31 6.43 6.65
CA PHE A 15 10.62 7.20 5.62
C PHE A 15 11.60 8.05 4.79
N LYS A 16 12.61 8.62 5.42
CA LYS A 16 13.64 9.36 4.69
C LYS A 16 14.41 8.43 3.75
N ALA A 17 14.67 7.20 4.18
CA ALA A 17 15.31 6.20 3.34
C ALA A 17 14.46 5.87 2.12
N ILE A 18 13.16 5.66 2.32
CA ILE A 18 12.23 5.39 1.20
C ILE A 18 12.22 6.59 0.24
N LEU A 19 12.18 7.81 0.76
CA LEU A 19 12.14 9.00 -0.07
C LEU A 19 13.44 9.23 -0.87
N SER A 20 14.52 8.54 -0.53
CA SER A 20 15.77 8.61 -1.27
C SER A 20 15.78 7.71 -2.51
N LEU A 21 14.84 6.78 -2.61
CA LEU A 21 14.74 5.86 -3.74
C LEU A 21 14.25 6.62 -4.98
N LYS A 22 14.91 6.41 -6.11
CA LYS A 22 14.63 7.19 -7.33
C LYS A 22 14.10 6.36 -8.49
N THR A 23 14.35 5.04 -8.48
CA THR A 23 13.96 4.14 -9.57
C THR A 23 13.29 2.90 -9.03
N GLU A 24 12.61 2.15 -9.91
CA GLU A 24 12.05 0.87 -9.53
C GLU A 24 13.14 -0.12 -9.11
N GLU A 25 14.32 -0.04 -9.75
CA GLU A 25 15.44 -0.88 -9.36
C GLU A 25 15.90 -0.56 -7.93
N ASP A 26 15.98 0.73 -7.58
CA ASP A 26 16.32 1.14 -6.21
C ASP A 26 15.32 0.56 -5.22
N CYS A 27 14.02 0.64 -5.54
CA CYS A 27 12.96 0.09 -4.70
C CYS A 27 13.12 -1.42 -4.53
N ALA A 28 13.36 -2.13 -5.63
CA ALA A 28 13.55 -3.58 -5.59
C ALA A 28 14.74 -3.96 -4.70
N ARG A 29 15.87 -3.30 -4.88
CA ARG A 29 17.07 -3.57 -4.08
C ARG A 29 16.82 -3.35 -2.59
N PHE A 30 16.22 -2.22 -2.25
CA PHE A 30 15.98 -1.87 -0.85
C PHE A 30 15.00 -2.83 -0.19
N PHE A 31 13.87 -3.10 -0.85
CA PHE A 31 12.83 -3.94 -0.26
C PHE A 31 13.21 -5.42 -0.25
N GLU A 32 14.05 -5.89 -1.17
CA GLU A 32 14.57 -7.25 -1.09
C GLU A 32 15.44 -7.44 0.16
N ASP A 33 16.14 -6.40 0.60
CA ASP A 33 16.98 -6.48 1.80
C ASP A 33 16.19 -6.25 3.10
N VAL A 34 15.29 -5.27 3.11
CA VAL A 34 14.64 -4.84 4.36
C VAL A 34 13.37 -5.63 4.69
N ALA A 35 12.78 -6.29 3.72
CA ALA A 35 11.55 -7.06 3.90
C ALA A 35 11.68 -8.44 3.27
N THR A 36 10.79 -9.35 3.65
CA THR A 36 10.70 -10.64 2.97
C THR A 36 9.93 -10.50 1.66
N ILE A 37 10.13 -11.43 0.74
CA ILE A 37 9.38 -11.46 -0.53
C ILE A 37 7.88 -11.50 -0.26
N GLY A 38 7.46 -12.34 0.72
CA GLY A 38 6.04 -12.45 1.09
C GLY A 38 5.46 -11.14 1.61
N GLU A 39 6.25 -10.40 2.40
CA GLU A 39 5.80 -9.10 2.90
C GLU A 39 5.59 -8.10 1.78
N VAL A 40 6.52 -8.04 0.82
CA VAL A 40 6.40 -7.14 -0.33
C VAL A 40 5.20 -7.53 -1.20
N GLN A 41 5.03 -8.84 -1.45
CA GLN A 41 3.90 -9.33 -2.24
C GLN A 41 2.57 -9.01 -1.57
N ALA A 42 2.49 -9.14 -0.25
CA ALA A 42 1.29 -8.81 0.49
C ALA A 42 0.94 -7.32 0.40
N MET A 43 1.95 -6.45 0.50
CA MET A 43 1.74 -5.01 0.35
C MET A 43 1.30 -4.66 -1.07
N ALA A 44 1.92 -5.27 -2.08
CA ALA A 44 1.56 -5.07 -3.48
C ALA A 44 0.12 -5.53 -3.75
N GLN A 45 -0.28 -6.67 -3.19
CA GLN A 45 -1.65 -7.17 -3.32
C GLN A 45 -2.65 -6.18 -2.72
N ARG A 46 -2.35 -5.66 -1.51
CA ARG A 46 -3.25 -4.70 -0.87
C ARG A 46 -3.40 -3.41 -1.67
N LEU A 47 -2.33 -2.94 -2.29
CA LEU A 47 -2.41 -1.76 -3.15
C LEU A 47 -3.28 -2.03 -4.38
N HIS A 48 -3.15 -3.21 -4.99
CA HIS A 48 -3.97 -3.62 -6.13
C HIS A 48 -5.45 -3.71 -5.74
N VAL A 49 -5.73 -4.30 -4.57
CA VAL A 49 -7.10 -4.35 -4.02
C VAL A 49 -7.65 -2.93 -3.86
N ALA A 50 -6.85 -2.03 -3.28
CA ALA A 50 -7.27 -0.65 -3.06
C ALA A 50 -7.61 0.05 -4.39
N LYS A 51 -6.81 -0.16 -5.41
CA LYS A 51 -7.06 0.42 -6.74
C LYS A 51 -8.40 -0.04 -7.30
N LEU A 52 -8.66 -1.35 -7.29
CA LEU A 52 -9.89 -1.90 -7.85
C LEU A 52 -11.12 -1.45 -7.06
N LEU A 53 -11.03 -1.41 -5.72
CA LEU A 53 -12.14 -0.91 -4.90
C LEU A 53 -12.38 0.58 -5.17
N ASN A 54 -11.32 1.35 -5.32
CA ASN A 54 -11.42 2.78 -5.61
C ASN A 54 -12.03 3.03 -7.00
N ASP A 55 -11.84 2.10 -7.92
CA ASP A 55 -12.45 2.16 -9.26
C ASP A 55 -13.90 1.67 -9.27
N GLY A 56 -14.43 1.25 -8.12
CA GLY A 56 -15.82 0.82 -8.01
C GLY A 56 -16.09 -0.65 -8.28
N CYS A 57 -15.04 -1.48 -8.34
CA CYS A 57 -15.21 -2.91 -8.58
C CYS A 57 -15.90 -3.61 -7.40
N LYS A 58 -16.68 -4.65 -7.71
CA LYS A 58 -17.33 -5.47 -6.69
C LYS A 58 -16.29 -6.34 -5.97
N TYR A 59 -16.57 -6.68 -4.71
CA TYR A 59 -15.68 -7.53 -3.91
C TYR A 59 -15.35 -8.87 -4.60
N SER A 60 -16.35 -9.50 -5.22
CA SER A 60 -16.12 -10.78 -5.92
C SER A 60 -15.13 -10.64 -7.08
N ASP A 61 -15.23 -9.55 -7.83
CA ASP A 61 -14.32 -9.27 -8.94
C ASP A 61 -12.92 -8.95 -8.44
N VAL A 62 -12.83 -8.23 -7.33
CA VAL A 62 -11.55 -7.92 -6.71
C VAL A 62 -10.86 -9.20 -6.24
N ALA A 63 -11.60 -10.09 -5.58
CA ALA A 63 -11.06 -11.38 -5.12
C ALA A 63 -10.55 -12.22 -6.29
N GLU A 64 -11.29 -12.27 -7.37
CA GLU A 64 -10.90 -13.02 -8.57
C GLU A 64 -9.64 -12.42 -9.21
N ALA A 65 -9.58 -11.12 -9.33
CA ALA A 65 -8.46 -10.44 -10.00
C ALA A 65 -7.17 -10.47 -9.18
N THR A 66 -7.26 -10.44 -7.86
CA THR A 66 -6.09 -10.27 -6.99
C THR A 66 -5.70 -11.52 -6.22
N GLY A 67 -6.62 -12.48 -6.07
CA GLY A 67 -6.41 -13.63 -5.19
C GLY A 67 -6.50 -13.29 -3.71
N ALA A 68 -6.90 -12.07 -3.36
CA ALA A 68 -6.98 -11.65 -1.96
C ALA A 68 -8.16 -12.31 -1.25
N SER A 69 -7.98 -12.60 0.04
CA SER A 69 -9.05 -13.13 0.88
C SER A 69 -10.11 -12.07 1.15
N THR A 70 -11.31 -12.51 1.54
CA THR A 70 -12.38 -11.61 1.96
C THR A 70 -11.92 -10.70 3.09
N ALA A 71 -11.16 -11.24 4.04
CA ALA A 71 -10.64 -10.48 5.17
C ALA A 71 -9.70 -9.35 4.71
N THR A 72 -8.82 -9.65 3.76
CA THR A 72 -7.91 -8.64 3.20
C THR A 72 -8.69 -7.54 2.48
N ILE A 73 -9.65 -7.91 1.64
CA ILE A 73 -10.47 -6.94 0.91
C ILE A 73 -11.24 -6.04 1.87
N SER A 74 -11.87 -6.63 2.90
CA SER A 74 -12.60 -5.86 3.91
C SER A 74 -11.69 -4.90 4.66
N ARG A 75 -10.48 -5.33 5.01
CA ARG A 75 -9.51 -4.49 5.70
C ARG A 75 -9.10 -3.30 4.83
N VAL A 76 -8.80 -3.54 3.56
CA VAL A 76 -8.42 -2.47 2.62
C VAL A 76 -9.58 -1.51 2.43
N SER A 77 -10.80 -2.03 2.26
CA SER A 77 -12.01 -1.20 2.12
C SER A 77 -12.17 -0.27 3.33
N ARG A 78 -11.96 -0.80 4.53
CA ARG A 78 -12.04 -0.01 5.76
C ARG A 78 -10.98 1.09 5.78
N CYS A 79 -9.76 0.79 5.32
CA CYS A 79 -8.69 1.79 5.25
C CYS A 79 -9.02 2.90 4.24
N LEU A 80 -9.68 2.56 3.14
CA LEU A 80 -10.11 3.57 2.16
C LEU A 80 -11.13 4.54 2.74
N THR A 81 -11.99 4.06 3.64
CA THR A 81 -13.05 4.87 4.24
C THR A 81 -12.59 5.59 5.51
N TYR A 82 -11.87 4.91 6.38
CA TYR A 82 -11.54 5.39 7.72
C TYR A 82 -10.04 5.47 8.03
N GLY A 83 -9.20 5.18 7.05
CA GLY A 83 -7.75 5.15 7.26
C GLY A 83 -7.10 6.53 7.17
N ALA A 84 -5.80 6.52 6.91
CA ALA A 84 -4.96 7.73 6.87
C ALA A 84 -4.91 8.38 5.48
N ASP A 85 -5.78 7.97 4.56
CA ASP A 85 -5.83 8.42 3.16
C ASP A 85 -4.57 8.08 2.34
N GLY A 86 -3.73 7.18 2.85
CA GLY A 86 -2.49 6.79 2.15
C GLY A 86 -2.74 6.16 0.79
N TYR A 87 -3.71 5.26 0.69
CA TYR A 87 -4.05 4.65 -0.59
C TYR A 87 -4.52 5.71 -1.58
N LYS A 88 -5.41 6.59 -1.17
CA LYS A 88 -5.96 7.64 -2.04
C LYS A 88 -4.89 8.60 -2.53
N LEU A 89 -3.97 8.96 -1.65
CA LEU A 89 -2.84 9.82 -1.97
C LEU A 89 -1.97 9.21 -3.06
N VAL A 90 -1.57 7.96 -2.87
CA VAL A 90 -0.68 7.27 -3.79
C VAL A 90 -1.39 6.99 -5.12
N LEU A 91 -2.62 6.47 -5.07
CA LEU A 91 -3.37 6.16 -6.27
C LEU A 91 -3.63 7.41 -7.11
N GLY A 92 -3.93 8.54 -6.45
CA GLY A 92 -4.14 9.81 -7.14
C GLY A 92 -2.88 10.30 -7.85
N ARG A 93 -1.71 10.05 -7.28
CA ARG A 93 -0.44 10.44 -7.89
C ARG A 93 -0.06 9.52 -9.06
N LEU A 94 -0.38 8.23 -8.95
CA LEU A 94 -0.05 7.26 -10.01
C LEU A 94 -0.91 7.42 -11.27
N GLU A 95 -2.09 8.00 -11.15
CA GLU A 95 -3.01 8.20 -12.27
C GLU A 95 -2.68 9.44 -13.12
N LYS A 96 -1.71 10.21 -12.72
CA LYS A 96 -1.30 11.41 -13.46
C LYS A 96 -0.23 11.12 -14.49
#